data_94741770a9ef7061bdb56df1042953ad
#
_entry.id   94741770a9ef7061bdb56df1042953ad
#
_cell.length_a   1.000
_cell.length_b   1.000
_cell.length_c   1.000
_cell.angle_alpha   90.00
_cell.angle_beta   90.00
_cell.angle_gamma   90.00
#
_symmetry.space_group_name_H-M   'P 1'
#
loop_
_entity.id
_entity.type
_entity.pdbx_description
1 polymer ?
#
loop_
_entity_poly.entity_id
_entity_poly.type
_entity_poly.pdbx_seq_one_letter_code
_entity_poly.pdbx_strand_id
1 'polypeptide(L)'
;MTDEAVQHAIRELVIANHILAREDVIDDFGHVSLRHPTDPGRYLLARSRSPAAVTADDIMEFTLDGTPLDQRGRRMYAERAIHGAIYMARPDVMSVIHHHARSVLPFTVAKLELKPVFHMGSVMGATVPLWDSQDEFGDTNMLVDDMPRGHSLARALGPHATVLLAGH
;
A
#
# COMPACT_ATOMS: atom_id res chain seq x y z
N MET A 1 21.91 11.97 12.96
CA MET A 1 21.21 10.72 13.31
C MET A 1 19.80 10.66 12.73
N THR A 2 18.91 11.63 12.92
CA THR A 2 17.54 11.62 12.33
C THR A 2 17.55 11.65 10.80
N ASP A 3 18.40 12.48 10.21
CA ASP A 3 18.55 12.60 8.76
C ASP A 3 19.11 11.31 8.11
N GLU A 4 20.05 10.66 8.76
CA GLU A 4 20.66 9.40 8.28
C GLU A 4 19.66 8.24 8.24
N ALA A 5 18.78 8.10 9.25
CA ALA A 5 17.74 7.08 9.27
C ALA A 5 16.72 7.30 8.14
N VAL A 6 16.33 8.55 7.89
CA VAL A 6 15.41 8.90 6.79
C VAL A 6 16.07 8.62 5.44
N GLN A 7 17.35 9.00 5.24
CA GLN A 7 18.09 8.71 4.01
C GLN A 7 18.26 7.20 3.78
N HIS A 8 18.44 6.42 4.85
CA HIS A 8 18.46 4.96 4.75
C HIS A 8 17.10 4.42 4.30
N ALA A 9 16.01 4.82 4.94
CA ALA A 9 14.65 4.42 4.59
C ALA A 9 14.27 4.78 3.13
N ILE A 10 14.68 5.96 2.66
CA ILE A 10 14.50 6.38 1.26
C ILE A 10 15.22 5.41 0.31
N ARG A 11 16.49 5.06 0.59
CA ARG A 11 17.24 4.10 -0.25
C ARG A 11 16.58 2.72 -0.27
N GLU A 12 16.13 2.21 0.89
CA GLU A 12 15.43 0.93 0.97
C GLU A 12 14.12 0.97 0.18
N LEU A 13 13.38 2.07 0.27
CA LEU A 13 12.11 2.23 -0.45
C LEU A 13 12.32 2.26 -1.97
N VAL A 14 13.37 2.91 -2.46
CA VAL A 14 13.74 2.89 -3.89
C VAL A 14 14.08 1.46 -4.34
N ILE A 15 14.89 0.75 -3.56
CA ILE A 15 15.25 -0.65 -3.85
C ILE A 15 14.01 -1.53 -3.85
N ALA A 16 13.11 -1.39 -2.87
CA ALA A 16 11.87 -2.14 -2.79
C ALA A 16 10.98 -1.92 -4.03
N ASN A 17 10.81 -0.66 -4.48
CA ASN A 17 10.07 -0.37 -5.72
C ASN A 17 10.66 -1.12 -6.92
N HIS A 18 11.99 -1.09 -7.09
CA HIS A 18 12.65 -1.75 -8.21
C HIS A 18 12.54 -3.27 -8.14
N ILE A 19 12.71 -3.88 -6.95
CA ILE A 19 12.56 -5.33 -6.78
C ILE A 19 11.13 -5.75 -7.10
N LEU A 20 10.13 -5.11 -6.52
CA LEU A 20 8.72 -5.45 -6.71
C LEU A 20 8.29 -5.31 -8.18
N ALA A 21 8.78 -4.27 -8.88
CA ALA A 21 8.53 -4.10 -10.31
C ALA A 21 9.22 -5.18 -11.15
N ARG A 22 10.49 -5.50 -10.84
CA ARG A 22 11.27 -6.52 -11.56
C ARG A 22 10.67 -7.92 -11.42
N GLU A 23 10.14 -8.23 -10.25
CA GLU A 23 9.53 -9.54 -9.95
C GLU A 23 8.05 -9.62 -10.37
N ASP A 24 7.55 -8.62 -11.13
CA ASP A 24 6.15 -8.54 -11.63
C ASP A 24 5.10 -8.62 -10.50
N VAL A 25 5.47 -8.14 -9.30
CA VAL A 25 4.56 -8.06 -8.15
C VAL A 25 3.72 -6.80 -8.23
N ILE A 26 4.31 -5.66 -8.58
CA ILE A 26 3.62 -4.40 -8.80
C ILE A 26 3.76 -3.93 -10.25
N ASP A 27 2.67 -3.42 -10.79
CA ASP A 27 2.62 -2.76 -12.09
C ASP A 27 2.98 -1.27 -11.97
N ASP A 28 2.73 -0.49 -13.03
CA ASP A 28 2.98 0.96 -13.04
C ASP A 28 2.08 1.77 -12.10
N PHE A 29 0.99 1.16 -11.61
CA PHE A 29 0.04 1.76 -10.68
C PHE A 29 0.20 1.25 -9.25
N GLY A 30 0.87 0.12 -9.05
CA GLY A 30 1.20 -0.40 -7.72
C GLY A 30 2.22 0.49 -7.01
N HIS A 31 2.21 0.46 -5.69
CA HIS A 31 3.10 1.30 -4.87
C HIS A 31 3.38 0.68 -3.50
N VAL A 32 4.55 1.01 -2.98
CA VAL A 32 5.02 0.56 -1.66
C VAL A 32 5.40 1.77 -0.82
N SER A 33 5.05 1.73 0.46
CA SER A 33 5.41 2.75 1.44
C SER A 33 6.16 2.18 2.63
N LEU A 34 6.87 3.05 3.35
CA LEU A 34 7.46 2.77 4.66
C LEU A 34 6.91 3.76 5.68
N ARG A 35 6.61 3.29 6.90
CA ARG A 35 6.38 4.19 8.03
C ARG A 35 7.66 5.01 8.26
N HIS A 36 7.50 6.29 8.54
CA HIS A 36 8.64 7.17 8.75
C HIS A 36 9.49 6.68 9.97
N PRO A 37 10.82 6.56 9.82
CA PRO A 37 11.65 5.87 10.80
C PRO A 37 11.77 6.59 12.15
N THR A 38 11.49 7.90 12.21
CA THR A 38 11.63 8.73 13.41
C THR A 38 10.36 9.48 13.79
N ASP A 39 9.31 9.38 13.00
CA ASP A 39 8.01 10.03 13.26
C ASP A 39 6.85 9.06 12.88
N PRO A 40 6.28 8.32 13.84
CA PRO A 40 5.23 7.35 13.55
C PRO A 40 3.93 7.97 13.00
N GLY A 41 3.78 9.30 13.10
CA GLY A 41 2.67 10.06 12.51
C GLY A 41 2.82 10.34 11.01
N ARG A 42 3.87 9.79 10.36
CA ARG A 42 4.17 10.01 8.95
C ARG A 42 4.53 8.71 8.23
N TYR A 43 4.54 8.77 6.90
CA TYR A 43 5.04 7.70 6.05
C TYR A 43 5.74 8.25 4.79
N LEU A 44 6.58 7.43 4.21
CA LEU A 44 7.31 7.68 2.97
C LEU A 44 6.65 6.90 1.83
N LEU A 45 6.41 7.57 0.71
CA LEU A 45 5.83 6.98 -0.50
C LEU A 45 6.37 7.72 -1.72
N ALA A 46 6.60 7.03 -2.83
CA ALA A 46 6.98 7.68 -4.07
C ALA A 46 5.84 8.57 -4.60
N ARG A 47 6.18 9.64 -5.33
CA ARG A 47 5.20 10.31 -6.19
C ARG A 47 4.63 9.33 -7.21
N SER A 48 3.49 9.66 -7.83
CA SER A 48 2.93 8.85 -8.93
C SER A 48 3.92 8.75 -10.09
N ARG A 49 4.60 7.60 -10.13
CA ARG A 49 5.63 7.24 -11.12
C ARG A 49 5.74 5.72 -11.16
N SER A 50 6.06 5.16 -12.34
CA SER A 50 6.36 3.73 -12.47
C SER A 50 7.39 3.30 -11.43
N PRO A 51 7.09 2.26 -10.61
CA PRO A 51 8.00 1.76 -9.59
C PRO A 51 9.38 1.39 -10.13
N ALA A 52 9.45 0.90 -11.37
CA ALA A 52 10.73 0.58 -12.03
C ALA A 52 11.63 1.80 -12.27
N ALA A 53 11.07 3.01 -12.22
CA ALA A 53 11.77 4.26 -12.51
C ALA A 53 11.90 5.20 -11.29
N VAL A 54 11.48 4.75 -10.10
CA VAL A 54 11.55 5.55 -8.87
C VAL A 54 12.98 5.84 -8.49
N THR A 55 13.25 7.09 -8.10
CA THR A 55 14.53 7.57 -7.56
C THR A 55 14.34 8.17 -6.18
N ALA A 56 15.42 8.47 -5.46
CA ALA A 56 15.34 9.11 -4.14
C ALA A 56 14.57 10.44 -4.16
N ASP A 57 14.69 11.23 -5.24
CA ASP A 57 14.01 12.52 -5.40
C ASP A 57 12.48 12.37 -5.60
N ASP A 58 12.04 11.18 -5.97
CA ASP A 58 10.63 10.87 -6.13
C ASP A 58 9.94 10.55 -4.79
N ILE A 59 10.70 10.21 -3.74
CA ILE A 59 10.12 9.89 -2.45
C ILE A 59 9.63 11.16 -1.76
N MET A 60 8.41 11.08 -1.24
CA MET A 60 7.70 12.14 -0.54
C MET A 60 7.33 11.69 0.86
N GLU A 61 7.23 12.66 1.78
CA GLU A 61 6.67 12.45 3.11
C GLU A 61 5.20 12.85 3.14
N PHE A 62 4.40 12.04 3.84
CA PHE A 62 2.98 12.26 4.05
C PHE A 62 2.64 12.13 5.53
N THR A 63 1.68 12.91 5.99
CA THR A 63 0.94 12.64 7.22
C THR A 63 0.02 11.43 7.02
N LEU A 64 -0.44 10.79 8.09
CA LEU A 64 -1.25 9.57 7.99
C LEU A 64 -2.61 9.78 7.28
N ASP A 65 -3.09 11.01 7.18
CA ASP A 65 -4.28 11.35 6.37
C ASP A 65 -4.00 11.51 4.86
N GLY A 66 -2.76 11.25 4.44
CA GLY A 66 -2.34 11.34 3.04
C GLY A 66 -2.01 12.75 2.56
N THR A 67 -1.90 13.73 3.46
CA THR A 67 -1.46 15.10 3.11
C THR A 67 0.06 15.13 2.94
N PRO A 68 0.59 15.61 1.80
CA PRO A 68 2.03 15.72 1.60
C PRO A 68 2.60 16.89 2.42
N LEU A 69 3.77 16.71 3.03
CA LEU A 69 4.47 17.77 3.74
C LEU A 69 5.09 18.79 2.78
N ASP A 70 5.58 18.32 1.63
CA ASP A 70 6.20 19.17 0.62
C ASP A 70 5.93 18.58 -0.78
N GLN A 71 4.83 19.00 -1.40
CA GLN A 71 4.39 18.45 -2.68
C GLN A 71 5.26 18.90 -3.86
N ARG A 72 5.72 20.15 -3.90
CA ARG A 72 6.50 20.76 -5.03
C ARG A 72 5.91 20.49 -6.42
N GLY A 73 4.58 20.50 -6.54
CA GLY A 73 3.90 20.22 -7.80
C GLY A 73 4.00 18.76 -8.29
N ARG A 74 4.56 17.84 -7.50
CA ARG A 74 4.64 16.41 -7.85
C ARG A 74 3.24 15.77 -7.84
N ARG A 75 2.98 14.90 -8.83
CA ARG A 75 1.75 14.10 -8.85
C ARG A 75 1.84 13.00 -7.79
N MET A 76 0.74 12.74 -7.11
CA MET A 76 0.64 11.73 -6.06
C MET A 76 -0.23 10.57 -6.52
N TYR A 77 0.00 9.37 -5.98
CA TYR A 77 -0.94 8.28 -6.14
C TYR A 77 -2.30 8.66 -5.54
N ALA A 78 -3.37 8.36 -6.27
CA ALA A 78 -4.74 8.58 -5.78
C ALA A 78 -4.98 7.78 -4.50
N GLU A 79 -4.55 6.54 -4.49
CA GLU A 79 -4.80 5.56 -3.44
C GLU A 79 -3.81 5.58 -2.26
N ARG A 80 -3.10 6.68 -2.06
CA ARG A 80 -2.23 6.87 -0.88
C ARG A 80 -2.98 6.77 0.45
N ALA A 81 -4.31 6.95 0.44
CA ALA A 81 -5.18 6.78 1.61
C ALA A 81 -5.12 5.35 2.17
N ILE A 82 -4.90 4.33 1.34
CA ILE A 82 -4.69 2.94 1.76
C ILE A 82 -3.59 2.87 2.83
N HIS A 83 -2.42 3.45 2.52
CA HIS A 83 -1.25 3.40 3.38
C HIS A 83 -1.48 4.10 4.70
N GLY A 84 -1.94 5.35 4.64
CA GLY A 84 -2.17 6.16 5.84
C GLY A 84 -3.20 5.54 6.77
N ALA A 85 -4.32 5.06 6.25
CA ALA A 85 -5.37 4.43 7.04
C ALA A 85 -4.90 3.13 7.72
N ILE A 86 -4.11 2.30 7.01
CA ILE A 86 -3.51 1.08 7.60
C ILE A 86 -2.53 1.47 8.70
N TYR A 87 -1.66 2.47 8.48
CA TYR A 87 -0.74 2.93 9.52
C TYR A 87 -1.44 3.51 10.74
N MET A 88 -2.59 4.19 10.58
CA MET A 88 -3.40 4.65 11.71
C MET A 88 -3.97 3.50 12.52
N ALA A 89 -4.51 2.48 11.84
CA ALA A 89 -5.16 1.33 12.48
C ALA A 89 -4.15 0.33 13.08
N ARG A 90 -2.94 0.26 12.53
CA ARG A 90 -1.93 -0.76 12.82
C ARG A 90 -0.56 -0.10 13.11
N PRO A 91 -0.31 0.36 14.35
CA PRO A 91 0.99 0.94 14.72
C PRO A 91 2.18 -0.03 14.58
N ASP A 92 1.92 -1.32 14.55
CA ASP A 92 2.89 -2.39 14.36
C ASP A 92 3.33 -2.57 12.89
N VAL A 93 2.53 -2.06 11.93
CA VAL A 93 2.85 -2.17 10.50
C VAL A 93 3.88 -1.12 10.12
N MET A 94 5.00 -1.56 9.52
CA MET A 94 6.11 -0.70 9.11
C MET A 94 6.17 -0.49 7.59
N SER A 95 5.54 -1.35 6.79
CA SER A 95 5.47 -1.23 5.34
C SER A 95 4.12 -1.69 4.82
N VAL A 96 3.63 -1.02 3.78
CA VAL A 96 2.39 -1.38 3.08
C VAL A 96 2.67 -1.44 1.58
N ILE A 97 2.20 -2.50 0.94
CA ILE A 97 2.29 -2.69 -0.51
C ILE A 97 0.86 -2.77 -1.06
N HIS A 98 0.55 -1.94 -2.04
CA HIS A 98 -0.64 -2.03 -2.88
C HIS A 98 -0.26 -2.49 -4.28
N HIS A 99 -0.93 -3.51 -4.81
CA HIS A 99 -0.57 -4.08 -6.10
C HIS A 99 -1.75 -4.77 -6.80
N HIS A 100 -1.61 -4.92 -8.13
CA HIS A 100 -2.57 -5.58 -9.01
C HIS A 100 -1.94 -6.83 -9.66
N ALA A 101 -1.30 -7.68 -8.85
CA ALA A 101 -0.62 -8.87 -9.37
C ALA A 101 -1.60 -9.76 -10.15
N ARG A 102 -1.28 -10.04 -11.42
CA ARG A 102 -2.16 -10.77 -12.35
C ARG A 102 -2.60 -12.13 -11.84
N SER A 103 -1.76 -12.79 -11.05
CA SER A 103 -2.07 -14.08 -10.42
C SER A 103 -3.13 -13.99 -9.32
N VAL A 104 -3.32 -12.81 -8.74
CA VAL A 104 -4.25 -12.56 -7.62
C VAL A 104 -5.59 -12.00 -8.11
N LEU A 105 -5.60 -11.19 -9.17
CA LEU A 105 -6.81 -10.56 -9.73
C LEU A 105 -7.99 -11.52 -9.95
N PRO A 106 -7.82 -12.76 -10.45
CA PRO A 106 -8.94 -13.69 -10.61
C PRO A 106 -9.69 -13.96 -9.30
N PHE A 107 -9.01 -13.98 -8.16
CA PHE A 107 -9.62 -14.20 -6.84
C PHE A 107 -10.47 -13.00 -6.42
N THR A 108 -10.04 -11.77 -6.73
CA THR A 108 -10.78 -10.55 -6.39
C THR A 108 -12.04 -10.41 -7.25
N VAL A 109 -11.95 -10.70 -8.57
CA VAL A 109 -13.08 -10.58 -9.52
C VAL A 109 -14.10 -11.68 -9.31
N ALA A 110 -13.65 -12.92 -9.14
CA ALA A 110 -14.54 -14.06 -8.92
C ALA A 110 -14.98 -14.22 -7.47
N LYS A 111 -14.49 -13.38 -6.55
CA LYS A 111 -14.71 -13.44 -5.09
C LYS A 111 -14.42 -14.83 -4.52
N LEU A 112 -13.34 -15.44 -4.99
CA LEU A 112 -12.88 -16.75 -4.52
C LEU A 112 -11.97 -16.60 -3.30
N GLU A 113 -12.06 -17.57 -2.41
CA GLU A 113 -11.18 -17.60 -1.24
C GLU A 113 -9.73 -17.90 -1.66
N LEU A 114 -8.81 -16.99 -1.34
CA LEU A 114 -7.38 -17.18 -1.51
C LEU A 114 -6.82 -17.91 -0.30
N LYS A 115 -6.26 -19.09 -0.51
CA LYS A 115 -5.65 -19.93 0.54
C LYS A 115 -4.18 -20.21 0.26
N PRO A 116 -3.31 -20.17 1.28
CA PRO A 116 -1.95 -20.65 1.13
C PRO A 116 -1.95 -22.18 0.93
N VAL A 117 -1.33 -22.64 -0.14
CA VAL A 117 -1.25 -24.08 -0.48
C VAL A 117 0.15 -24.67 -0.33
N PHE A 118 1.14 -23.85 0.00
CA PHE A 118 2.52 -24.25 0.27
C PHE A 118 3.18 -23.30 1.26
N HIS A 119 4.34 -23.69 1.82
CA HIS A 119 4.96 -23.01 2.95
C HIS A 119 5.29 -21.52 2.70
N MET A 120 5.68 -21.13 1.49
CA MET A 120 5.95 -19.72 1.17
C MET A 120 4.70 -18.84 1.25
N GLY A 121 3.53 -19.41 0.96
CA GLY A 121 2.25 -18.69 1.09
C GLY A 121 1.79 -18.49 2.53
N SER A 122 2.40 -19.19 3.51
CA SER A 122 1.97 -19.14 4.92
C SER A 122 2.06 -17.75 5.57
N VAL A 123 2.88 -16.85 5.01
CA VAL A 123 2.99 -15.47 5.48
C VAL A 123 1.68 -14.67 5.36
N MET A 124 0.77 -15.09 4.46
CA MET A 124 -0.55 -14.48 4.32
C MET A 124 -1.51 -14.84 5.46
N GLY A 125 -1.16 -15.85 6.29
CA GLY A 125 -2.05 -16.39 7.31
C GLY A 125 -3.01 -17.46 6.77
N ALA A 126 -3.81 -18.03 7.65
CA ALA A 126 -4.77 -19.10 7.29
C ALA A 126 -5.96 -18.60 6.45
N THR A 127 -6.30 -17.34 6.60
CA THR A 127 -7.40 -16.65 5.90
C THR A 127 -6.92 -15.32 5.35
N VAL A 128 -7.35 -15.00 4.14
CA VAL A 128 -7.16 -13.68 3.51
C VAL A 128 -8.53 -13.04 3.37
N PRO A 129 -8.84 -11.96 4.12
CA PRO A 129 -10.13 -11.29 3.98
C PRO A 129 -10.30 -10.68 2.59
N LEU A 130 -11.55 -10.60 2.13
CA LEU A 130 -11.96 -9.86 0.95
C LEU A 130 -12.74 -8.63 1.41
N TRP A 131 -12.31 -7.45 1.00
CA TRP A 131 -13.02 -6.18 1.19
C TRP A 131 -13.73 -5.80 -0.11
N ASP A 132 -14.99 -5.45 -0.02
CA ASP A 132 -15.78 -4.94 -1.13
C ASP A 132 -16.25 -3.52 -0.81
N SER A 133 -15.82 -2.54 -1.59
CA SER A 133 -16.23 -1.14 -1.38
C SER A 133 -17.74 -0.94 -1.52
N GLN A 134 -18.43 -1.78 -2.29
CA GLN A 134 -19.86 -1.69 -2.51
C GLN A 134 -20.68 -1.94 -1.25
N ASP A 135 -20.15 -2.73 -0.31
CA ASP A 135 -20.86 -3.06 0.94
C ASP A 135 -21.16 -1.83 1.82
N GLU A 136 -20.23 -0.86 1.84
CA GLU A 136 -20.40 0.38 2.64
C GLU A 136 -20.68 1.62 1.80
N PHE A 137 -20.20 1.68 0.56
CA PHE A 137 -20.22 2.91 -0.25
C PHE A 137 -21.11 2.82 -1.50
N GLY A 138 -21.73 1.65 -1.75
CA GLY A 138 -22.56 1.45 -2.93
C GLY A 138 -21.75 1.43 -4.23
N ASP A 139 -22.34 1.96 -5.30
CA ASP A 139 -21.66 2.02 -6.60
C ASP A 139 -20.52 3.04 -6.58
N THR A 140 -19.29 2.57 -6.79
CA THR A 140 -18.05 3.37 -6.71
C THR A 140 -17.18 3.17 -7.95
N ASN A 141 -16.12 3.97 -8.06
CA ASN A 141 -15.05 3.75 -9.04
C ASN A 141 -14.05 2.64 -8.60
N MET A 142 -14.32 1.96 -7.49
CA MET A 142 -13.49 0.93 -6.85
C MET A 142 -12.12 1.42 -6.33
N LEU A 143 -11.76 2.69 -6.50
CA LEU A 143 -10.52 3.25 -5.95
C LEU A 143 -10.68 3.56 -4.45
N VAL A 144 -9.61 3.40 -3.71
CA VAL A 144 -9.49 3.80 -2.29
C VAL A 144 -8.80 5.16 -2.21
N ASP A 145 -9.44 6.17 -2.75
CA ASP A 145 -8.86 7.51 -2.97
C ASP A 145 -9.18 8.52 -1.85
N ASP A 146 -9.92 8.09 -0.84
CA ASP A 146 -10.25 8.89 0.35
C ASP A 146 -10.06 8.12 1.67
N MET A 147 -10.01 8.86 2.77
CA MET A 147 -9.81 8.28 4.10
C MET A 147 -11.00 7.43 4.60
N PRO A 148 -12.28 7.76 4.34
CA PRO A 148 -13.39 6.88 4.67
C PRO A 148 -13.26 5.46 4.11
N ARG A 149 -12.93 5.32 2.82
CA ARG A 149 -12.66 4.02 2.18
C ARG A 149 -11.40 3.38 2.72
N GLY A 150 -10.33 4.16 2.93
CA GLY A 150 -9.10 3.69 3.56
C GLY A 150 -9.34 3.09 4.94
N HIS A 151 -10.13 3.73 5.79
CA HIS A 151 -10.49 3.22 7.12
C HIS A 151 -11.35 1.96 7.06
N SER A 152 -12.29 1.87 6.12
CA SER A 152 -13.08 0.66 5.88
C SER A 152 -12.19 -0.52 5.49
N LEU A 153 -11.29 -0.30 4.53
CA LEU A 153 -10.30 -1.29 4.12
C LEU A 153 -9.39 -1.72 5.30
N ALA A 154 -8.90 -0.77 6.09
CA ALA A 154 -8.05 -1.07 7.24
C ALA A 154 -8.77 -1.89 8.32
N ARG A 155 -10.08 -1.66 8.51
CA ARG A 155 -10.92 -2.52 9.37
C ARG A 155 -11.03 -3.95 8.84
N ALA A 156 -11.22 -4.10 7.52
CA ALA A 156 -11.29 -5.41 6.88
C ALA A 156 -9.95 -6.16 6.93
N LEU A 157 -8.84 -5.46 6.77
CA LEU A 157 -7.49 -6.02 6.98
C LEU A 157 -7.35 -6.57 8.41
N GLY A 158 -7.84 -5.85 9.43
CA GLY A 158 -7.76 -6.27 10.83
C GLY A 158 -6.34 -6.67 11.24
N PRO A 159 -6.14 -7.83 11.88
CA PRO A 159 -4.82 -8.31 12.29
C PRO A 159 -4.07 -9.04 11.17
N HIS A 160 -4.67 -9.22 9.99
CA HIS A 160 -4.08 -9.98 8.89
C HIS A 160 -2.92 -9.21 8.22
N ALA A 161 -2.07 -9.95 7.51
CA ALA A 161 -0.98 -9.36 6.72
C ALA A 161 -1.42 -8.95 5.31
N THR A 162 -2.56 -9.49 4.86
CA THR A 162 -3.07 -9.31 3.48
C THR A 162 -4.58 -9.17 3.49
N VAL A 163 -5.11 -8.34 2.60
CA VAL A 163 -6.54 -8.21 2.29
C VAL A 163 -6.69 -8.12 0.77
N LEU A 164 -7.67 -8.79 0.21
CA LEU A 164 -8.06 -8.64 -1.19
C LEU A 164 -9.11 -7.53 -1.32
N LEU A 165 -9.04 -6.78 -2.41
CA LEU A 165 -10.02 -5.77 -2.78
C LEU A 165 -10.86 -6.33 -3.93
N ALA A 166 -12.18 -6.41 -3.74
CA ALA A 166 -13.09 -6.97 -4.75
C ALA A 166 -13.08 -6.14 -6.05
N GLY A 167 -12.81 -6.80 -7.17
CA GLY A 167 -12.80 -6.16 -8.48
C GLY A 167 -11.66 -5.16 -8.73
N HIS A 168 -10.64 -5.17 -7.88
CA HIS A 168 -9.55 -4.21 -7.91
C HIS A 168 -8.20 -4.89 -8.06
#